data_889b17baca62d43614177805b9b71017
#
_entry.id   889b17baca62d43614177805b9b71017
#
_cell.length_a   1.000
_cell.length_b   1.000
_cell.length_c   1.000
_cell.angle_alpha   90.00
_cell.angle_beta   90.00
_cell.angle_gamma   90.00
#
_symmetry.space_group_name_H-M   'P 1'
#
loop_
_entity.id
_entity.type
_entity.pdbx_description
1 polymer ?
#
loop_
_entity_poly.entity_id
_entity_poly.type
_entity_poly.pdbx_seq_one_letter_code
_entity_poly.pdbx_strand_id
1 'polypeptide(L)'
;MEKLRILFTGDSITDVNRTDMVRMTEEWMSRDPNATPQQREEAVNRALGCGYPLLVASQLGAQEPGRYEFLNRGISGNRVVDLDARIKRDCINLRPDVISILIGVNDVWHELGEHNGVDAPKFRRVYEGMLQEITHALPGVKLILLEPYVLQGPATLENWDTFRREVDLRREVVRDLAKSYWEKQDLYIPCIDTQKLFDEAAARSCPGVWSADGVHPTPAGHWLLAQEWLRCFKEL
;
A
#
# COMPACT_ATOMS: atom_id res chain seq x y z
N MET A 1 27.50 -3.27 4.52
CA MET A 1 26.78 -2.23 3.75
C MET A 1 25.44 -2.01 4.44
N GLU A 2 25.04 -0.76 4.59
CA GLU A 2 23.71 -0.42 5.10
C GLU A 2 22.67 -0.93 4.11
N LYS A 3 21.59 -1.57 4.63
CA LYS A 3 20.54 -2.11 3.78
C LYS A 3 19.59 -1.00 3.38
N LEU A 4 19.14 -1.02 2.13
CA LEU A 4 18.07 -0.13 1.69
C LEU A 4 16.72 -0.65 2.23
N ARG A 5 16.07 0.17 3.04
CA ARG A 5 14.82 -0.17 3.71
C ARG A 5 13.62 0.25 2.87
N ILE A 6 12.80 -0.72 2.47
CA ILE A 6 11.59 -0.53 1.68
C ILE A 6 10.37 -0.82 2.56
N LEU A 7 9.49 0.15 2.69
CA LEU A 7 8.28 0.06 3.49
C LEU A 7 7.04 0.13 2.59
N PHE A 8 6.15 -0.84 2.76
CA PHE A 8 4.82 -0.86 2.15
C PHE A 8 3.78 -0.48 3.20
N THR A 9 2.89 0.45 2.88
CA THR A 9 1.80 0.84 3.76
C THR A 9 0.51 1.07 2.99
N GLY A 10 -0.62 0.95 3.67
CA GLY A 10 -1.95 1.05 3.08
C GLY A 10 -2.99 0.26 3.86
N ASP A 11 -3.94 -0.30 3.13
CA ASP A 11 -5.09 -1.05 3.64
C ASP A 11 -4.93 -2.58 3.49
N SER A 12 -6.06 -3.31 3.33
CA SER A 12 -6.11 -4.76 3.17
C SER A 12 -5.37 -5.28 1.93
N ILE A 13 -5.29 -4.48 0.85
CA ILE A 13 -4.57 -4.84 -0.38
C ILE A 13 -3.05 -4.91 -0.13
N THR A 14 -2.56 -4.18 0.87
CA THR A 14 -1.16 -4.21 1.32
C THR A 14 -0.95 -5.19 2.48
N ASP A 15 -1.90 -5.25 3.43
CA ASP A 15 -1.85 -6.14 4.61
C ASP A 15 -1.81 -7.62 4.22
N VAL A 16 -2.78 -8.09 3.47
CA VAL A 16 -2.96 -9.47 2.96
C VAL A 16 -2.50 -10.52 3.98
N ASN A 17 -3.20 -10.62 5.11
CA ASN A 17 -2.92 -11.50 6.26
C ASN A 17 -1.63 -11.20 7.04
N ARG A 18 -0.95 -10.09 6.76
CA ARG A 18 0.26 -9.71 7.52
C ARG A 18 -0.06 -9.51 9.00
N THR A 19 -1.19 -8.88 9.33
CA THR A 19 -1.61 -8.65 10.73
C THR A 19 -1.78 -9.97 11.49
N ASP A 20 -2.35 -11.00 10.86
CA ASP A 20 -2.46 -12.34 11.46
C ASP A 20 -1.09 -13.01 11.62
N MET A 21 -0.20 -12.88 10.64
CA MET A 21 1.18 -13.37 10.73
C MET A 21 1.94 -12.74 11.89
N VAL A 22 1.78 -11.42 12.12
CA VAL A 22 2.37 -10.72 13.26
C VAL A 22 1.85 -11.31 14.57
N ARG A 23 0.54 -11.43 14.73
CA ARG A 23 -0.09 -12.00 15.92
C ARG A 23 0.42 -13.43 16.22
N MET A 24 0.51 -14.28 15.21
CA MET A 24 1.04 -15.64 15.35
C MET A 24 2.52 -15.63 15.74
N THR A 25 3.30 -14.73 15.16
CA THR A 25 4.74 -14.56 15.45
C THR A 25 4.94 -14.09 16.90
N GLU A 26 4.18 -13.10 17.35
CA GLU A 26 4.22 -12.58 18.72
C GLU A 26 3.85 -13.67 19.73
N GLU A 27 2.78 -14.46 19.45
CA GLU A 27 2.39 -15.60 20.29
C GLU A 27 3.49 -16.66 20.36
N TRP A 28 4.11 -17.00 19.22
CA TRP A 28 5.20 -17.98 19.19
C TRP A 28 6.42 -17.47 19.96
N MET A 29 6.84 -16.21 19.73
CA MET A 29 7.97 -15.58 20.41
C MET A 29 7.75 -15.38 21.91
N SER A 30 6.48 -15.27 22.35
CA SER A 30 6.15 -15.18 23.79
C SER A 30 6.47 -16.45 24.56
N ARG A 31 6.56 -17.60 23.88
CA ARG A 31 6.90 -18.91 24.46
C ARG A 31 8.41 -19.09 24.69
N ASP A 32 9.24 -18.22 24.07
CA ASP A 32 10.69 -18.24 24.31
C ASP A 32 11.05 -17.19 25.37
N PRO A 33 11.40 -17.63 26.61
CA PRO A 33 11.77 -16.72 27.70
C PRO A 33 13.10 -15.99 27.44
N ASN A 34 13.91 -16.47 26.50
CA ASN A 34 15.20 -15.90 26.16
C ASN A 34 15.15 -14.95 24.96
N ALA A 35 14.00 -14.85 24.27
CA ALA A 35 13.85 -13.96 23.14
C ALA A 35 13.99 -12.48 23.57
N THR A 36 14.98 -11.81 23.02
CA THR A 36 15.20 -10.38 23.27
C THR A 36 14.13 -9.53 22.59
N PRO A 37 13.88 -8.29 23.07
CA PRO A 37 12.98 -7.35 22.37
C PRO A 37 13.37 -7.14 20.90
N GLN A 38 14.65 -7.05 20.59
CA GLN A 38 15.15 -6.90 19.23
C GLN A 38 14.82 -8.12 18.36
N GLN A 39 15.01 -9.34 18.86
CA GLN A 39 14.64 -10.55 18.11
C GLN A 39 13.14 -10.66 17.85
N ARG A 40 12.32 -10.18 18.80
CA ARG A 40 10.86 -10.11 18.63
C ARG A 40 10.49 -9.12 17.53
N GLU A 41 11.08 -7.93 17.55
CA GLU A 41 10.87 -6.91 16.53
C GLU A 41 11.29 -7.39 15.14
N GLU A 42 12.48 -7.99 15.02
CA GLU A 42 12.97 -8.56 13.76
C GLU A 42 12.04 -9.67 13.22
N ALA A 43 11.52 -10.53 14.09
CA ALA A 43 10.59 -11.59 13.72
C ALA A 43 9.27 -11.01 13.19
N VAL A 44 8.71 -10.01 13.87
CA VAL A 44 7.49 -9.28 13.44
C VAL A 44 7.72 -8.56 12.11
N ASN A 45 8.88 -7.94 11.93
CA ASN A 45 9.22 -7.23 10.71
C ASN A 45 9.33 -8.14 9.48
N ARG A 46 9.57 -9.44 9.66
CA ARG A 46 9.57 -10.44 8.58
C ARG A 46 8.16 -10.81 8.08
N ALA A 47 7.11 -10.42 8.77
CA ALA A 47 5.73 -10.64 8.35
C ALA A 47 5.38 -9.67 7.21
N LEU A 48 5.43 -10.15 5.97
CA LEU A 48 5.14 -9.37 4.76
C LEU A 48 3.73 -9.57 4.21
N GLY A 49 2.95 -10.48 4.79
CA GLY A 49 1.66 -10.91 4.24
C GLY A 49 1.84 -11.84 3.04
N CYS A 50 0.76 -12.05 2.26
CA CYS A 50 0.75 -12.96 1.10
C CYS A 50 0.53 -12.23 -0.24
N GLY A 51 0.64 -10.90 -0.26
CA GLY A 51 0.34 -10.07 -1.42
C GLY A 51 1.56 -9.53 -2.16
N TYR A 52 1.36 -8.43 -2.91
CA TYR A 52 2.40 -7.82 -3.73
C TYR A 52 3.67 -7.43 -2.93
N PRO A 53 3.62 -7.04 -1.64
CA PRO A 53 4.84 -6.75 -0.89
C PRO A 53 5.77 -7.95 -0.77
N LEU A 54 5.20 -9.16 -0.53
CA LEU A 54 5.98 -10.41 -0.50
C LEU A 54 6.59 -10.74 -1.87
N LEU A 55 5.83 -10.56 -2.96
CA LEU A 55 6.31 -10.84 -4.32
C LEU A 55 7.47 -9.91 -4.71
N VAL A 56 7.36 -8.62 -4.40
CA VAL A 56 8.44 -7.63 -4.59
C VAL A 56 9.67 -8.01 -3.77
N ALA A 57 9.49 -8.31 -2.47
CA ALA A 57 10.57 -8.69 -1.58
C ALA A 57 11.28 -9.97 -2.04
N SER A 58 10.52 -10.95 -2.51
CA SER A 58 11.05 -12.21 -3.04
C SER A 58 11.92 -11.98 -4.28
N GLN A 59 11.45 -11.16 -5.21
CA GLN A 59 12.18 -10.89 -6.45
C GLN A 59 13.46 -10.08 -6.21
N LEU A 60 13.36 -8.94 -5.48
CA LEU A 60 14.53 -8.10 -5.20
C LEU A 60 15.52 -8.82 -4.28
N GLY A 61 15.04 -9.54 -3.27
CA GLY A 61 15.90 -10.29 -2.35
C GLY A 61 16.66 -11.42 -3.04
N ALA A 62 16.07 -12.07 -4.05
CA ALA A 62 16.73 -13.09 -4.85
C ALA A 62 17.74 -12.49 -5.85
N GLN A 63 17.45 -11.31 -6.42
CA GLN A 63 18.34 -10.62 -7.36
C GLN A 63 19.57 -10.03 -6.66
N GLU A 64 19.40 -9.43 -5.48
CA GLU A 64 20.47 -8.77 -4.72
C GLU A 64 20.43 -9.21 -3.23
N PRO A 65 20.91 -10.43 -2.92
CA PRO A 65 20.83 -10.98 -1.57
C PRO A 65 21.51 -10.09 -0.53
N GLY A 66 20.77 -9.75 0.53
CA GLY A 66 21.27 -8.96 1.67
C GLY A 66 21.26 -7.45 1.46
N ARG A 67 20.90 -6.94 0.28
CA ARG A 67 20.85 -5.49 -0.01
C ARG A 67 19.65 -4.78 0.60
N TYR A 68 18.50 -5.46 0.70
CA TYR A 68 17.24 -4.86 1.09
C TYR A 68 16.76 -5.33 2.47
N GLU A 69 16.02 -4.46 3.13
CA GLU A 69 15.15 -4.77 4.27
C GLU A 69 13.72 -4.37 3.90
N PHE A 70 12.77 -5.28 4.07
CA PHE A 70 11.37 -5.06 3.68
C PHE A 70 10.48 -5.01 4.90
N LEU A 71 9.62 -3.99 4.96
CA LEU A 71 8.64 -3.80 6.02
C LEU A 71 7.24 -3.68 5.39
N ASN A 72 6.27 -4.40 5.92
CA ASN A 72 4.87 -4.19 5.60
C ASN A 72 4.13 -3.61 6.80
N ARG A 73 3.42 -2.50 6.58
CA ARG A 73 2.60 -1.79 7.57
C ARG A 73 1.19 -1.54 7.04
N GLY A 74 0.72 -2.38 6.11
CA GLY A 74 -0.70 -2.44 5.72
C GLY A 74 -1.57 -2.84 6.91
N ILE A 75 -2.76 -2.27 7.01
CA ILE A 75 -3.79 -2.63 7.99
C ILE A 75 -5.13 -2.67 7.28
N SER A 76 -5.78 -3.83 7.27
CA SER A 76 -7.08 -4.04 6.65
C SER A 76 -8.13 -3.03 7.15
N GLY A 77 -8.96 -2.51 6.24
CA GLY A 77 -10.01 -1.54 6.54
C GLY A 77 -9.55 -0.10 6.67
N ASN A 78 -8.24 0.19 6.65
CA ASN A 78 -7.78 1.57 6.80
C ASN A 78 -8.24 2.46 5.64
N ARG A 79 -8.70 3.66 6.02
CA ARG A 79 -8.92 4.84 5.17
C ARG A 79 -7.68 5.74 5.24
N VAL A 80 -7.66 6.78 4.45
CA VAL A 80 -6.55 7.76 4.51
C VAL A 80 -6.35 8.36 5.89
N VAL A 81 -7.44 8.66 6.62
CA VAL A 81 -7.39 9.22 7.98
C VAL A 81 -6.83 8.24 9.01
N ASP A 82 -7.07 6.94 8.82
CA ASP A 82 -6.54 5.90 9.70
C ASP A 82 -5.05 5.68 9.45
N LEU A 83 -4.62 5.78 8.19
CA LEU A 83 -3.21 5.74 7.81
C LEU A 83 -2.45 6.96 8.36
N ASP A 84 -3.00 8.17 8.19
CA ASP A 84 -2.44 9.41 8.71
C ASP A 84 -2.22 9.35 10.23
N ALA A 85 -3.22 8.88 10.98
CA ALA A 85 -3.15 8.77 12.45
C ALA A 85 -1.97 7.90 12.96
N ARG A 86 -1.44 7.02 12.14
CA ARG A 86 -0.34 6.11 12.49
C ARG A 86 0.95 6.33 11.70
N ILE A 87 0.98 7.33 10.80
CA ILE A 87 2.08 7.54 9.86
C ILE A 87 3.44 7.73 10.56
N LYS A 88 3.45 8.42 11.68
CA LYS A 88 4.65 8.63 12.47
C LYS A 88 5.21 7.33 13.04
N ARG A 89 4.36 6.53 13.69
CA ARG A 89 4.76 5.27 14.31
C ARG A 89 5.15 4.22 13.28
N ASP A 90 4.32 4.06 12.24
CA ASP A 90 4.39 2.92 11.33
C ASP A 90 5.23 3.20 10.07
N CYS A 91 5.61 4.46 9.85
CA CYS A 91 6.45 4.85 8.71
C CYS A 91 7.65 5.68 9.15
N ILE A 92 7.45 6.89 9.67
CA ILE A 92 8.53 7.85 9.90
C ILE A 92 9.56 7.34 10.90
N ASN A 93 9.11 6.78 12.04
CA ASN A 93 10.01 6.26 13.08
C ASN A 93 10.85 5.05 12.62
N LEU A 94 10.41 4.37 11.55
CA LEU A 94 11.11 3.22 10.97
C LEU A 94 12.23 3.64 10.00
N ARG A 95 12.30 4.92 9.64
CA ARG A 95 13.32 5.51 8.77
C ARG A 95 13.53 4.73 7.47
N PRO A 96 12.49 4.50 6.67
CA PRO A 96 12.65 3.84 5.38
C PRO A 96 13.33 4.76 4.36
N ASP A 97 14.04 4.16 3.42
CA ASP A 97 14.59 4.84 2.24
C ASP A 97 13.56 4.96 1.12
N VAL A 98 12.63 3.99 1.06
CA VAL A 98 11.54 3.95 0.08
C VAL A 98 10.22 3.66 0.80
N ILE A 99 9.17 4.41 0.50
CA ILE A 99 7.80 4.17 1.01
C ILE A 99 6.86 3.96 -0.16
N SER A 100 6.15 2.84 -0.15
CA SER A 100 5.06 2.52 -1.08
C SER A 100 3.72 2.73 -0.38
N ILE A 101 2.81 3.51 -0.99
CA ILE A 101 1.50 3.84 -0.40
C ILE A 101 0.38 3.45 -1.36
N LEU A 102 -0.52 2.55 -0.91
CA LEU A 102 -1.77 2.19 -1.59
C LEU A 102 -2.93 2.35 -0.60
N ILE A 103 -3.75 3.38 -0.78
CA ILE A 103 -4.86 3.72 0.12
C ILE A 103 -5.97 4.45 -0.66
N GLY A 104 -7.24 4.31 -0.24
CA GLY A 104 -8.32 5.13 -0.77
C GLY A 104 -9.58 4.36 -1.15
N VAL A 105 -9.54 3.05 -1.31
CA VAL A 105 -10.74 2.26 -1.63
C VAL A 105 -11.72 2.22 -0.44
N ASN A 106 -11.21 2.11 0.78
CA ASN A 106 -12.03 2.09 2.00
C ASN A 106 -12.64 3.46 2.33
N ASP A 107 -12.03 4.54 1.86
CA ASP A 107 -12.60 5.89 1.97
C ASP A 107 -13.95 5.99 1.24
N VAL A 108 -14.14 5.17 0.20
CA VAL A 108 -15.42 5.03 -0.52
C VAL A 108 -16.25 3.89 0.04
N TRP A 109 -15.65 2.72 0.27
CA TRP A 109 -16.40 1.52 0.68
C TRP A 109 -17.11 1.72 2.02
N HIS A 110 -16.42 2.32 3.00
CA HIS A 110 -17.05 2.62 4.31
C HIS A 110 -18.15 3.69 4.20
N GLU A 111 -18.08 4.61 3.20
CA GLU A 111 -19.20 5.53 2.96
C GLU A 111 -20.43 4.81 2.45
N LEU A 112 -20.26 3.91 1.48
CA LEU A 112 -21.36 3.15 0.89
C LEU A 112 -22.00 2.16 1.87
N GLY A 113 -21.21 1.57 2.78
CA GLY A 113 -21.70 0.55 3.71
C GLY A 113 -22.12 1.10 5.07
N GLU A 114 -21.39 2.08 5.61
CA GLU A 114 -21.49 2.49 7.02
C GLU A 114 -21.67 4.00 7.22
N HIS A 115 -21.71 4.78 6.14
CA HIS A 115 -21.71 6.26 6.18
C HIS A 115 -20.52 6.82 6.98
N ASN A 116 -19.37 6.15 6.88
CA ASN A 116 -18.15 6.50 7.61
C ASN A 116 -16.94 6.58 6.65
N GLY A 117 -17.16 7.05 5.44
CA GLY A 117 -16.12 7.27 4.44
C GLY A 117 -15.38 8.60 4.62
N VAL A 118 -14.55 8.90 3.62
CA VAL A 118 -13.83 10.17 3.53
C VAL A 118 -14.05 10.74 2.14
N ASP A 119 -14.68 11.92 2.06
CA ASP A 119 -14.92 12.60 0.79
C ASP A 119 -13.61 13.01 0.10
N ALA A 120 -13.66 13.20 -1.23
CA ALA A 120 -12.45 13.49 -2.02
C ALA A 120 -11.72 14.78 -1.59
N PRO A 121 -12.40 15.90 -1.22
CA PRO A 121 -11.73 17.08 -0.68
C PRO A 121 -11.00 16.83 0.64
N LYS A 122 -11.58 16.07 1.58
CA LYS A 122 -10.94 15.69 2.84
C LYS A 122 -9.80 14.70 2.58
N PHE A 123 -10.02 13.71 1.71
CA PHE A 123 -8.99 12.75 1.28
C PHE A 123 -7.75 13.50 0.77
N ARG A 124 -7.92 14.50 -0.12
CA ARG A 124 -6.80 15.32 -0.63
C ARG A 124 -6.04 16.01 0.50
N ARG A 125 -6.74 16.70 1.40
CA ARG A 125 -6.09 17.45 2.50
C ARG A 125 -5.27 16.54 3.42
N VAL A 126 -5.85 15.38 3.78
CA VAL A 126 -5.18 14.42 4.67
C VAL A 126 -3.98 13.79 3.97
N TYR A 127 -4.16 13.35 2.73
CA TYR A 127 -3.08 12.71 1.97
C TYR A 127 -1.91 13.68 1.72
N GLU A 128 -2.21 14.93 1.33
CA GLU A 128 -1.20 15.96 1.14
C GLU A 128 -0.44 16.26 2.45
N GLY A 129 -1.16 16.42 3.57
CA GLY A 129 -0.56 16.62 4.89
C GLY A 129 0.36 15.47 5.30
N MET A 130 -0.06 14.24 5.06
CA MET A 130 0.73 13.04 5.32
C MET A 130 2.02 13.00 4.47
N LEU A 131 1.94 13.32 3.17
CA LEU A 131 3.13 13.40 2.32
C LEU A 131 4.09 14.50 2.77
N GLN A 132 3.57 15.66 3.19
CA GLN A 132 4.38 16.76 3.72
C GLN A 132 5.10 16.34 5.01
N GLU A 133 4.41 15.66 5.93
CA GLU A 133 5.03 15.17 7.17
C GLU A 133 6.14 14.15 6.87
N ILE A 134 5.89 13.20 5.97
CA ILE A 134 6.89 12.20 5.56
C ILE A 134 8.13 12.87 4.96
N THR A 135 7.96 13.72 3.95
CA THR A 135 9.08 14.34 3.22
C THR A 135 9.88 15.32 4.07
N HIS A 136 9.20 16.00 5.02
CA HIS A 136 9.88 16.85 6.01
C HIS A 136 10.70 16.05 7.02
N ALA A 137 10.13 14.96 7.53
CA ALA A 137 10.78 14.14 8.57
C ALA A 137 11.89 13.23 8.02
N LEU A 138 11.80 12.85 6.74
CA LEU A 138 12.73 11.93 6.06
C LEU A 138 13.29 12.58 4.79
N PRO A 139 14.23 13.53 4.92
CA PRO A 139 14.85 14.15 3.74
C PRO A 139 15.52 13.11 2.84
N GLY A 140 15.16 13.12 1.54
CA GLY A 140 15.70 12.18 0.55
C GLY A 140 14.94 10.86 0.44
N VAL A 141 13.87 10.64 1.24
CA VAL A 141 13.00 9.47 1.07
C VAL A 141 12.42 9.41 -0.34
N LYS A 142 12.39 8.21 -0.92
CA LYS A 142 11.74 7.95 -2.19
C LYS A 142 10.31 7.45 -1.95
N LEU A 143 9.38 7.89 -2.79
CA LEU A 143 7.97 7.53 -2.68
C LEU A 143 7.53 6.80 -3.95
N ILE A 144 6.68 5.79 -3.81
CA ILE A 144 5.91 5.17 -4.89
C ILE A 144 4.44 5.19 -4.47
N LEU A 145 3.61 5.92 -5.20
CA LEU A 145 2.18 5.99 -4.93
C LEU A 145 1.44 5.05 -5.88
N LEU A 146 0.46 4.34 -5.34
CA LEU A 146 -0.47 3.53 -6.12
C LEU A 146 -1.86 4.15 -6.00
N GLU A 147 -2.51 4.38 -7.14
CA GLU A 147 -3.90 4.83 -7.16
C GLU A 147 -4.80 3.73 -6.57
N PRO A 148 -5.84 4.03 -5.78
CA PRO A 148 -6.85 3.04 -5.45
C PRO A 148 -7.54 2.55 -6.72
N TYR A 149 -8.11 1.34 -6.70
CA TYR A 149 -8.82 0.76 -7.85
C TYR A 149 -10.05 -0.01 -7.39
N VAL A 150 -10.95 -0.28 -8.32
CA VAL A 150 -12.11 -1.14 -8.14
C VAL A 150 -12.49 -1.82 -9.46
N LEU A 151 -12.83 -3.10 -9.39
CA LEU A 151 -13.41 -3.88 -10.49
C LEU A 151 -14.85 -4.29 -10.18
N GLN A 152 -15.58 -4.74 -11.19
CA GLN A 152 -16.87 -5.39 -10.96
C GLN A 152 -16.67 -6.74 -10.28
N GLY A 153 -17.30 -6.91 -9.14
CA GLY A 153 -17.24 -8.12 -8.34
C GLY A 153 -18.33 -8.15 -7.27
N PRO A 154 -18.48 -9.25 -6.54
CA PRO A 154 -19.55 -9.42 -5.56
C PRO A 154 -19.73 -8.28 -4.56
N ALA A 155 -18.63 -7.63 -4.16
CA ALA A 155 -18.67 -6.53 -3.18
C ALA A 155 -18.94 -5.14 -3.80
N THR A 156 -18.92 -5.02 -5.13
CA THR A 156 -18.96 -3.72 -5.82
C THR A 156 -20.15 -3.54 -6.74
N LEU A 157 -20.82 -4.63 -7.13
CA LEU A 157 -21.90 -4.60 -8.15
C LEU A 157 -23.12 -3.79 -7.73
N GLU A 158 -23.53 -3.86 -6.47
CA GLU A 158 -24.74 -3.19 -5.98
C GLU A 158 -24.68 -1.67 -6.18
N ASN A 159 -23.51 -1.07 -5.97
CA ASN A 159 -23.30 0.37 -6.06
C ASN A 159 -22.24 0.73 -7.11
N TRP A 160 -22.08 -0.08 -8.16
CA TRP A 160 -20.96 -0.01 -9.10
C TRP A 160 -20.67 1.39 -9.63
N ASP A 161 -21.65 2.08 -10.20
CA ASP A 161 -21.43 3.38 -10.84
C ASP A 161 -20.97 4.45 -9.82
N THR A 162 -21.53 4.40 -8.61
CA THR A 162 -21.14 5.31 -7.53
C THR A 162 -19.77 4.93 -7.01
N PHE A 163 -19.53 3.65 -6.75
CA PHE A 163 -18.23 3.18 -6.22
C PHE A 163 -17.11 3.54 -7.20
N ARG A 164 -17.28 3.21 -8.49
CA ARG A 164 -16.29 3.51 -9.51
C ARG A 164 -16.01 5.02 -9.62
N ARG A 165 -17.04 5.85 -9.74
CA ARG A 165 -16.90 7.30 -9.82
C ARG A 165 -16.16 7.88 -8.62
N GLU A 166 -16.53 7.45 -7.42
CA GLU A 166 -15.92 7.95 -6.19
C GLU A 166 -14.46 7.48 -6.03
N VAL A 167 -14.13 6.24 -6.42
CA VAL A 167 -12.73 5.78 -6.47
C VAL A 167 -11.95 6.58 -7.50
N ASP A 168 -12.51 6.86 -8.68
CA ASP A 168 -11.84 7.67 -9.70
C ASP A 168 -11.47 9.07 -9.18
N LEU A 169 -12.32 9.71 -8.35
CA LEU A 169 -11.99 10.99 -7.69
C LEU A 169 -10.77 10.86 -6.74
N ARG A 170 -10.62 9.73 -6.00
CA ARG A 170 -9.46 9.51 -5.12
C ARG A 170 -8.20 9.22 -5.95
N ARG A 171 -8.32 8.52 -7.07
CA ARG A 171 -7.23 8.30 -8.04
C ARG A 171 -6.68 9.61 -8.57
N GLU A 172 -7.57 10.52 -9.03
CA GLU A 172 -7.18 11.84 -9.50
C GLU A 172 -6.40 12.60 -8.42
N VAL A 173 -6.84 12.54 -7.16
CA VAL A 173 -6.10 13.17 -6.05
C VAL A 173 -4.69 12.62 -5.92
N VAL A 174 -4.51 11.30 -5.93
CA VAL A 174 -3.18 10.67 -5.77
C VAL A 174 -2.26 11.08 -6.93
N ARG A 175 -2.77 11.04 -8.15
CA ARG A 175 -2.04 11.43 -9.36
C ARG A 175 -1.63 12.91 -9.34
N ASP A 176 -2.56 13.80 -8.99
CA ASP A 176 -2.31 15.23 -8.90
C ASP A 176 -1.27 15.56 -7.84
N LEU A 177 -1.32 14.88 -6.67
CA LEU A 177 -0.33 15.07 -5.62
C LEU A 177 1.06 14.64 -6.08
N ALA A 178 1.20 13.45 -6.69
CA ALA A 178 2.47 13.00 -7.24
C ALA A 178 3.04 14.00 -8.25
N LYS A 179 2.21 14.50 -9.18
CA LYS A 179 2.59 15.52 -10.15
C LYS A 179 2.99 16.84 -9.49
N SER A 180 2.24 17.29 -8.46
CA SER A 180 2.51 18.55 -7.78
C SER A 180 3.84 18.57 -7.03
N TYR A 181 4.30 17.42 -6.53
CA TYR A 181 5.61 17.29 -5.88
C TYR A 181 6.75 17.45 -6.90
N TRP A 182 6.61 16.87 -8.09
CA TRP A 182 7.55 17.11 -9.18
C TRP A 182 7.63 18.59 -9.58
N GLU A 183 6.48 19.22 -9.79
CA GLU A 183 6.42 20.61 -10.27
C GLU A 183 6.91 21.64 -9.24
N LYS A 184 6.68 21.40 -7.94
CA LYS A 184 6.94 22.37 -6.88
C LYS A 184 8.21 22.11 -6.08
N GLN A 185 8.66 20.86 -6.00
CA GLN A 185 9.74 20.44 -5.10
C GLN A 185 10.85 19.67 -5.81
N ASP A 186 10.74 19.50 -7.15
CA ASP A 186 11.67 18.68 -7.95
C ASP A 186 11.84 17.25 -7.39
N LEU A 187 10.77 16.74 -6.76
CA LEU A 187 10.71 15.39 -6.21
C LEU A 187 9.88 14.49 -7.11
N TYR A 188 10.56 13.63 -7.88
CA TYR A 188 9.89 12.64 -8.72
C TYR A 188 9.25 11.56 -7.85
N ILE A 189 7.94 11.41 -7.99
CA ILE A 189 7.15 10.37 -7.32
C ILE A 189 6.45 9.53 -8.40
N PRO A 190 6.92 8.30 -8.69
CA PRO A 190 6.17 7.38 -9.54
C PRO A 190 4.76 7.16 -9.00
N CYS A 191 3.76 7.29 -9.87
CA CYS A 191 2.36 7.04 -9.55
C CYS A 191 1.84 5.92 -10.46
N ILE A 192 1.50 4.78 -9.85
CA ILE A 192 1.00 3.61 -10.57
C ILE A 192 -0.49 3.79 -10.82
N ASP A 193 -0.89 3.85 -12.10
CA ASP A 193 -2.30 3.80 -12.52
C ASP A 193 -2.83 2.37 -12.38
N THR A 194 -3.15 2.01 -11.14
CA THR A 194 -3.60 0.68 -10.77
C THR A 194 -4.91 0.31 -11.44
N GLN A 195 -5.81 1.29 -11.60
CA GLN A 195 -7.09 1.06 -12.25
C GLN A 195 -6.92 0.68 -13.72
N LYS A 196 -6.08 1.41 -14.45
CA LYS A 196 -5.77 1.07 -15.85
C LYS A 196 -5.14 -0.31 -15.95
N LEU A 197 -4.20 -0.63 -15.06
CA LEU A 197 -3.57 -1.95 -15.00
C LEU A 197 -4.59 -3.08 -14.86
N PHE A 198 -5.57 -2.92 -13.97
CA PHE A 198 -6.61 -3.93 -13.75
C PHE A 198 -7.71 -3.91 -14.83
N ASP A 199 -8.09 -2.76 -15.38
CA ASP A 199 -9.04 -2.66 -16.48
C ASP A 199 -8.49 -3.37 -17.75
N GLU A 200 -7.22 -3.16 -18.09
CA GLU A 200 -6.55 -3.82 -19.21
C GLU A 200 -6.41 -5.34 -18.98
N ALA A 201 -6.17 -5.77 -17.76
CA ALA A 201 -6.13 -7.18 -17.42
C ALA A 201 -7.52 -7.83 -17.51
N ALA A 202 -8.56 -7.18 -16.99
CA ALA A 202 -9.93 -7.65 -17.03
C ALA A 202 -10.51 -7.69 -18.47
N ALA A 203 -10.03 -6.81 -19.35
CA ALA A 203 -10.42 -6.84 -20.78
C ALA A 203 -9.91 -8.10 -21.52
N ARG A 204 -8.87 -8.77 -21.00
CA ARG A 204 -8.31 -10.01 -21.56
C ARG A 204 -8.92 -11.28 -20.97
N SER A 205 -9.73 -11.13 -19.90
CA SER A 205 -10.37 -12.24 -19.18
C SER A 205 -11.59 -11.72 -18.43
N CYS A 206 -12.04 -12.35 -17.33
CA CYS A 206 -13.06 -11.79 -16.46
C CYS A 206 -12.45 -11.11 -15.24
N PRO A 207 -13.12 -10.09 -14.64
CA PRO A 207 -12.63 -9.38 -13.45
C PRO A 207 -12.25 -10.28 -12.29
N GLY A 208 -13.02 -11.35 -12.02
CA GLY A 208 -12.79 -12.29 -10.93
C GLY A 208 -11.47 -13.06 -11.01
N VAL A 209 -10.79 -13.12 -12.17
CA VAL A 209 -9.44 -13.65 -12.29
C VAL A 209 -8.42 -12.76 -11.56
N TRP A 210 -8.67 -11.45 -11.52
CA TRP A 210 -7.75 -10.45 -11.01
C TRP A 210 -8.11 -9.91 -9.64
N SER A 211 -9.42 -9.85 -9.33
CA SER A 211 -9.93 -9.41 -8.03
C SER A 211 -11.09 -10.32 -7.62
N ALA A 212 -10.98 -10.93 -6.43
CA ALA A 212 -11.93 -11.93 -5.96
C ALA A 212 -13.34 -11.37 -5.74
N ASP A 213 -13.43 -10.15 -5.25
CA ASP A 213 -14.69 -9.49 -4.87
C ASP A 213 -14.91 -8.12 -5.56
N GLY A 214 -13.94 -7.69 -6.35
CA GLY A 214 -13.91 -6.39 -7.01
C GLY A 214 -12.97 -5.37 -6.33
N VAL A 215 -12.49 -5.67 -5.12
CA VAL A 215 -11.55 -4.84 -4.34
C VAL A 215 -10.23 -5.57 -4.09
N HIS A 216 -10.29 -6.80 -3.57
CA HIS A 216 -9.11 -7.54 -3.15
C HIS A 216 -8.51 -8.35 -4.31
N PRO A 217 -7.23 -8.09 -4.67
CA PRO A 217 -6.57 -8.83 -5.72
C PRO A 217 -6.48 -10.33 -5.39
N THR A 218 -6.64 -11.15 -6.42
CA THR A 218 -6.22 -12.55 -6.37
C THR A 218 -4.69 -12.65 -6.39
N PRO A 219 -4.09 -13.84 -6.22
CA PRO A 219 -2.65 -14.00 -6.43
C PRO A 219 -2.17 -13.49 -7.80
N ALA A 220 -2.97 -13.64 -8.86
CA ALA A 220 -2.68 -13.10 -10.18
C ALA A 220 -2.73 -11.56 -10.21
N GLY A 221 -3.72 -10.95 -9.52
CA GLY A 221 -3.79 -9.50 -9.35
C GLY A 221 -2.63 -8.94 -8.55
N HIS A 222 -2.22 -9.60 -7.47
CA HIS A 222 -1.03 -9.22 -6.71
C HIS A 222 0.26 -9.32 -7.53
N TRP A 223 0.34 -10.30 -8.42
CA TRP A 223 1.46 -10.40 -9.36
C TRP A 223 1.53 -9.20 -10.31
N LEU A 224 0.39 -8.76 -10.87
CA LEU A 224 0.35 -7.55 -11.71
C LEU A 224 0.85 -6.31 -10.94
N LEU A 225 0.36 -6.09 -9.71
CA LEU A 225 0.82 -5.00 -8.86
C LEU A 225 2.32 -5.06 -8.60
N ALA A 226 2.84 -6.25 -8.27
CA ALA A 226 4.26 -6.43 -7.99
C ALA A 226 5.14 -6.13 -9.22
N GLN A 227 4.75 -6.56 -10.43
CA GLN A 227 5.53 -6.30 -11.63
C GLN A 227 5.56 -4.82 -11.98
N GLU A 228 4.42 -4.13 -11.88
CA GLU A 228 4.36 -2.69 -12.16
C GLU A 228 5.11 -1.88 -11.08
N TRP A 229 5.00 -2.28 -9.81
CA TRP A 229 5.78 -1.69 -8.74
C TRP A 229 7.30 -1.82 -8.98
N LEU A 230 7.76 -3.00 -9.37
CA LEU A 230 9.17 -3.27 -9.68
C LEU A 230 9.66 -2.48 -10.89
N ARG A 231 8.78 -2.23 -11.87
CA ARG A 231 9.10 -1.34 -13.00
C ARG A 231 9.33 0.08 -12.52
N CYS A 232 8.41 0.63 -11.70
CA CYS A 232 8.53 1.98 -11.14
C CYS A 232 9.73 2.14 -10.21
N PHE A 233 10.04 1.11 -9.41
CA PHE A 233 11.19 1.13 -8.51
C PHE A 233 12.53 1.30 -9.23
N LYS A 234 12.65 0.83 -10.46
CA LYS A 234 13.88 1.02 -11.29
C LYS A 234 14.06 2.45 -11.78
N GLU A 235 13.02 3.27 -11.70
CA GLU A 235 13.05 4.68 -12.11
C GLU A 235 13.50 5.63 -10.98
N LEU A 236 13.60 5.13 -9.72
CA LEU A 236 14.05 5.85 -8.52
C LEU A 236 15.59 5.89 -8.39
#